data_067771a9141cc0b15c775512b0af270b
#
_entry.id   067771a9141cc0b15c775512b0af270b
#
_cell.length_a   1.000
_cell.length_b   1.000
_cell.length_c   1.000
_cell.angle_alpha   90.00
_cell.angle_beta   90.00
_cell.angle_gamma   90.00
#
_symmetry.space_group_name_H-M   'P 1'
#
loop_
_entity.id
_entity.type
_entity.pdbx_description
1 polymer ?
#
loop_
_entity_poly.entity_id
_entity_poly.type
_entity_poly.pdbx_seq_one_letter_code
_entity_poly.pdbx_strand_id
1 'polypeptide(L)'
;MKFAIVSGSHRPQSQSGKVARFVQRMIQEVNPSHSSYLLDLGRTPLPFWDEGMWTGADSWKQSWGAHSAEIKSADALVIVSPEWAGMVPAGLKNFFLLCSKQEVAHKPALIVTVSAGATGGAYPVAELRTSSYKNTFICYLPEHVIIRNVESLLNDWDKEANDSDSYIRRRLRHGLVLLESYGKALKSVRDANVFDFKAYPHGM
;
A
#
# COMPACT_ATOMS: atom_id res chain seq x y z
N MET A 1 -13.00 3.40 9.85
CA MET A 1 -11.55 3.57 9.64
C MET A 1 -11.30 4.10 8.23
N LYS A 2 -10.17 4.77 8.03
CA LYS A 2 -9.70 5.20 6.72
C LYS A 2 -8.51 4.35 6.25
N PHE A 3 -8.54 3.91 5.00
CA PHE A 3 -7.48 3.11 4.39
C PHE A 3 -6.79 3.90 3.27
N ALA A 4 -5.47 3.89 3.22
CA ALA A 4 -4.71 4.37 2.07
C ALA A 4 -4.29 3.18 1.21
N ILE A 5 -4.66 3.22 -0.07
CA ILE A 5 -4.30 2.19 -1.05
C ILE A 5 -3.28 2.80 -2.01
N VAL A 6 -2.14 2.15 -2.18
CA VAL A 6 -1.09 2.61 -3.11
C VAL A 6 -0.93 1.58 -4.23
N SER A 7 -1.26 1.97 -5.46
CA SER A 7 -0.99 1.19 -6.66
C SER A 7 0.41 1.55 -7.18
N GLY A 8 1.37 0.63 -7.00
CA GLY A 8 2.79 0.87 -7.22
C GLY A 8 3.25 0.82 -8.68
N SER A 9 2.37 0.52 -9.61
CA SER A 9 2.70 0.55 -11.04
C SER A 9 2.66 1.97 -11.59
N HIS A 10 3.71 2.42 -12.27
CA HIS A 10 3.71 3.70 -12.99
C HIS A 10 3.24 3.59 -14.46
N ARG A 11 2.64 2.46 -14.86
CA ARG A 11 1.97 2.33 -16.15
C ARG A 11 0.55 2.91 -16.04
N PRO A 12 0.09 3.80 -16.94
CA PRO A 12 -1.23 4.44 -16.90
C PRO A 12 -2.40 3.44 -16.89
N GLN A 13 -2.25 2.34 -17.61
CA GLN A 13 -3.19 1.22 -17.62
C GLN A 13 -2.49 -0.01 -17.06
N SER A 14 -2.67 -0.27 -15.77
CA SER A 14 -1.99 -1.35 -15.08
C SER A 14 -2.94 -2.32 -14.41
N GLN A 15 -2.55 -3.59 -14.36
CA GLN A 15 -3.25 -4.60 -13.58
C GLN A 15 -3.22 -4.28 -12.08
N SER A 16 -2.15 -3.65 -11.60
CA SER A 16 -2.07 -3.18 -10.19
C SER A 16 -3.12 -2.12 -9.91
N GLY A 17 -3.34 -1.17 -10.84
CA GLY A 17 -4.41 -0.18 -10.71
C GLY A 17 -5.81 -0.81 -10.73
N LYS A 18 -6.03 -1.86 -11.55
CA LYS A 18 -7.28 -2.66 -11.51
C LYS A 18 -7.47 -3.29 -10.14
N VAL A 19 -6.47 -4.00 -9.63
CA VAL A 19 -6.52 -4.64 -8.32
C VAL A 19 -6.73 -3.62 -7.20
N ALA A 20 -6.05 -2.48 -7.24
CA ALA A 20 -6.21 -1.43 -6.23
C ALA A 20 -7.64 -0.88 -6.19
N ARG A 21 -8.27 -0.67 -7.34
CA ARG A 21 -9.71 -0.27 -7.41
C ARG A 21 -10.65 -1.37 -6.92
N PHE A 22 -10.32 -2.64 -7.20
CA PHE A 22 -11.08 -3.77 -6.68
C PHE A 22 -10.99 -3.83 -5.14
N VAL A 23 -9.81 -3.67 -4.57
CA VAL A 23 -9.58 -3.56 -3.11
C VAL A 23 -10.33 -2.37 -2.52
N GLN A 24 -10.34 -1.23 -3.20
CA GLN A 24 -11.07 -0.04 -2.76
C GLN A 24 -12.56 -0.31 -2.58
N ARG A 25 -13.18 -0.98 -3.56
CA ARG A 25 -14.59 -1.39 -3.46
C ARG A 25 -14.81 -2.42 -2.35
N MET A 26 -13.91 -3.40 -2.22
CA MET A 26 -14.01 -4.45 -1.21
C MET A 26 -13.91 -3.90 0.23
N ILE A 27 -13.14 -2.84 0.47
CA ILE A 27 -13.08 -2.18 1.78
C ILE A 27 -14.47 -1.69 2.22
N GLN A 28 -15.23 -1.09 1.32
CA GLN A 28 -16.60 -0.62 1.61
C GLN A 28 -17.59 -1.79 1.77
N GLU A 29 -17.36 -2.90 1.06
CA GLU A 29 -18.17 -4.12 1.24
C GLU A 29 -17.90 -4.80 2.58
N VAL A 30 -16.64 -4.81 3.04
CA VAL A 30 -16.28 -5.34 4.36
C VAL A 30 -16.96 -4.55 5.46
N ASN A 31 -16.95 -3.22 5.34
CA ASN A 31 -17.67 -2.35 6.26
C ASN A 31 -18.02 -1.01 5.57
N PRO A 32 -19.32 -0.72 5.34
CA PRO A 32 -19.75 0.52 4.67
C PRO A 32 -19.33 1.83 5.35
N SER A 33 -18.98 1.78 6.65
CA SER A 33 -18.46 2.95 7.38
C SER A 33 -17.00 3.26 7.10
N HIS A 34 -16.29 2.39 6.37
CA HIS A 34 -14.91 2.64 6.00
C HIS A 34 -14.81 3.64 4.85
N SER A 35 -13.76 4.45 4.90
CA SER A 35 -13.37 5.31 3.79
C SER A 35 -12.00 4.88 3.25
N SER A 36 -11.71 5.26 2.02
CA SER A 36 -10.44 4.94 1.41
C SER A 36 -9.94 6.07 0.51
N TYR A 37 -8.63 6.21 0.47
CA TYR A 37 -7.89 7.03 -0.46
C TYR A 37 -7.06 6.13 -1.37
N LEU A 38 -7.14 6.34 -2.68
CA LEU A 38 -6.36 5.60 -3.66
C LEU A 38 -5.32 6.51 -4.33
N LEU A 39 -4.04 6.20 -4.11
CA LEU A 39 -2.92 6.75 -4.88
C LEU A 39 -2.51 5.76 -5.97
N ASP A 40 -2.90 6.02 -7.20
CA ASP A 40 -2.50 5.22 -8.37
C ASP A 40 -1.32 5.90 -9.07
N LEU A 41 -0.10 5.41 -8.86
CA LEU A 41 1.13 6.00 -9.40
C LEU A 41 1.19 6.01 -10.93
N GLY A 42 0.37 5.18 -11.60
CA GLY A 42 0.23 5.22 -13.05
C GLY A 42 -0.62 6.38 -13.55
N ARG A 43 -1.51 6.91 -12.73
CA ARG A 43 -2.38 8.04 -13.05
C ARG A 43 -1.93 9.35 -12.41
N THR A 44 -1.23 9.23 -11.29
CA THR A 44 -0.70 10.36 -10.52
C THR A 44 0.79 10.09 -10.26
N PRO A 45 1.63 10.29 -11.29
CA PRO A 45 3.08 10.11 -11.15
C PRO A 45 3.65 11.14 -10.16
N LEU A 46 4.48 10.66 -9.25
CA LEU A 46 5.16 11.51 -8.28
C LEU A 46 6.55 11.87 -8.80
N PRO A 47 7.03 13.10 -8.58
CA PRO A 47 8.42 13.45 -8.84
C PRO A 47 9.37 12.51 -8.08
N PHE A 48 10.54 12.25 -8.63
CA PHE A 48 11.57 11.52 -7.87
C PHE A 48 12.04 12.36 -6.68
N TRP A 49 12.25 11.67 -5.58
CA TRP A 49 12.75 12.28 -4.37
C TRP A 49 14.07 13.03 -4.61
N ASP A 50 14.16 14.23 -4.06
CA ASP A 50 15.36 15.03 -3.96
C ASP A 50 15.46 15.72 -2.59
N GLU A 51 16.56 16.42 -2.34
CA GLU A 51 16.81 17.13 -1.08
C GLU A 51 15.85 18.29 -0.80
N GLY A 52 15.11 18.76 -1.78
CA GLY A 52 14.05 19.75 -1.62
C GLY A 52 12.94 19.31 -0.65
N MET A 53 12.75 17.98 -0.50
CA MET A 53 11.87 17.41 0.53
C MET A 53 12.30 17.82 1.95
N TRP A 54 13.59 17.84 2.25
CA TRP A 54 14.10 18.20 3.57
C TRP A 54 14.06 19.70 3.84
N THR A 55 14.22 20.51 2.80
CA THR A 55 14.17 21.98 2.91
C THR A 55 12.75 22.52 2.88
N GLY A 56 11.75 21.67 2.60
CA GLY A 56 10.35 22.06 2.51
C GLY A 56 10.04 22.95 1.29
N ALA A 57 10.72 22.69 0.17
CA ALA A 57 10.53 23.43 -1.07
C ALA A 57 9.05 23.45 -1.51
N ASP A 58 8.58 24.57 -2.05
CA ASP A 58 7.17 24.74 -2.44
C ASP A 58 6.72 23.76 -3.53
N SER A 59 7.63 23.33 -4.42
CA SER A 59 7.37 22.27 -5.41
C SER A 59 6.92 20.96 -4.75
N TRP A 60 7.51 20.60 -3.61
CA TRP A 60 7.15 19.41 -2.85
C TRP A 60 5.84 19.57 -2.09
N LYS A 61 5.55 20.76 -1.56
CA LYS A 61 4.24 21.03 -0.95
C LYS A 61 3.11 20.90 -1.99
N GLN A 62 3.35 21.33 -3.23
CA GLN A 62 2.39 21.25 -4.32
C GLN A 62 2.21 19.81 -4.84
N SER A 63 3.30 19.06 -5.03
CA SER A 63 3.26 17.73 -5.64
C SER A 63 2.97 16.60 -4.65
N TRP A 64 3.40 16.73 -3.40
CA TRP A 64 3.27 15.68 -2.38
C TRP A 64 2.29 16.03 -1.26
N GLY A 65 2.11 17.31 -0.92
CA GLY A 65 1.39 17.74 0.29
C GLY A 65 -0.02 17.16 0.44
N ALA A 66 -0.82 17.17 -0.63
CA ALA A 66 -2.17 16.61 -0.60
C ALA A 66 -2.15 15.08 -0.38
N HIS A 67 -1.23 14.37 -1.04
CA HIS A 67 -1.07 12.93 -0.89
C HIS A 67 -0.57 12.55 0.51
N SER A 68 0.40 13.30 1.03
CA SER A 68 0.90 13.17 2.40
C SER A 68 -0.25 13.30 3.43
N ALA A 69 -1.08 14.33 3.31
CA ALA A 69 -2.21 14.57 4.21
C ALA A 69 -3.22 13.41 4.18
N GLU A 70 -3.53 12.87 3.00
CA GLU A 70 -4.44 11.74 2.82
C GLU A 70 -3.86 10.46 3.47
N ILE A 71 -2.58 10.18 3.25
CA ILE A 71 -1.91 9.00 3.83
C ILE A 71 -1.76 9.17 5.35
N LYS A 72 -1.40 10.37 5.81
CA LYS A 72 -1.29 10.69 7.24
C LYS A 72 -2.60 10.46 8.00
N SER A 73 -3.73 10.80 7.40
CA SER A 73 -5.06 10.61 8.00
C SER A 73 -5.57 9.16 7.95
N ALA A 74 -4.90 8.26 7.21
CA ALA A 74 -5.30 6.86 7.14
C ALA A 74 -4.87 6.07 8.39
N ASP A 75 -5.67 5.07 8.76
CA ASP A 75 -5.41 4.16 9.89
C ASP A 75 -4.56 2.95 9.48
N ALA A 76 -4.63 2.56 8.21
CA ALA A 76 -3.99 1.37 7.65
C ALA A 76 -3.69 1.56 6.16
N LEU A 77 -2.77 0.74 5.61
CA LEU A 77 -2.38 0.81 4.21
C LEU A 77 -2.60 -0.52 3.49
N VAL A 78 -2.88 -0.43 2.18
CA VAL A 78 -2.76 -1.56 1.25
C VAL A 78 -1.74 -1.18 0.18
N ILE A 79 -0.65 -1.94 0.09
CA ILE A 79 0.42 -1.71 -0.88
C ILE A 79 0.28 -2.73 -2.00
N VAL A 80 -0.16 -2.26 -3.18
CA VAL A 80 -0.33 -3.10 -4.38
C VAL A 80 0.89 -2.95 -5.28
N SER A 81 1.77 -3.95 -5.28
CA SER A 81 3.02 -3.93 -6.05
C SER A 81 2.98 -4.91 -7.21
N PRO A 82 3.18 -4.49 -8.46
CA PRO A 82 3.55 -5.46 -9.50
C PRO A 82 4.96 -5.97 -9.27
N GLU A 83 5.27 -7.11 -9.88
CA GLU A 83 6.65 -7.60 -9.99
C GLU A 83 7.19 -7.26 -11.38
N TRP A 84 8.28 -6.50 -11.44
CA TRP A 84 8.99 -6.19 -12.66
C TRP A 84 10.45 -6.64 -12.55
N ALA A 85 10.86 -7.56 -13.40
CA ALA A 85 12.20 -8.16 -13.36
C ALA A 85 12.60 -8.64 -11.95
N GLY A 86 11.66 -9.24 -11.21
CA GLY A 86 11.90 -9.69 -9.84
C GLY A 86 11.98 -8.58 -8.78
N MET A 87 11.52 -7.35 -9.09
CA MET A 87 11.68 -6.20 -8.21
C MET A 87 10.36 -5.47 -7.96
N VAL A 88 10.32 -4.73 -6.85
CA VAL A 88 9.37 -3.64 -6.62
C VAL A 88 9.67 -2.50 -7.61
N PRO A 89 8.67 -1.93 -8.31
CA PRO A 89 8.89 -0.84 -9.26
C PRO A 89 9.53 0.39 -8.63
N ALA A 90 10.37 1.09 -9.42
CA ALA A 90 11.05 2.30 -8.98
C ALA A 90 10.07 3.38 -8.43
N GLY A 91 8.91 3.56 -9.07
CA GLY A 91 7.90 4.50 -8.59
C GLY A 91 7.36 4.19 -7.20
N LEU A 92 7.19 2.90 -6.86
CA LEU A 92 6.78 2.50 -5.51
C LEU A 92 7.92 2.65 -4.49
N LYS A 93 9.16 2.39 -4.88
CA LYS A 93 10.34 2.70 -4.03
C LYS A 93 10.43 4.19 -3.75
N ASN A 94 10.23 5.01 -4.77
CA ASN A 94 10.19 6.47 -4.64
C ASN A 94 9.06 6.94 -3.70
N PHE A 95 7.88 6.34 -3.77
CA PHE A 95 6.79 6.60 -2.81
C PHE A 95 7.28 6.42 -1.36
N PHE A 96 8.01 5.35 -1.04
CA PHE A 96 8.54 5.14 0.31
C PHE A 96 9.65 6.12 0.68
N LEU A 97 10.42 6.65 -0.29
CA LEU A 97 11.38 7.73 -0.03
C LEU A 97 10.68 9.06 0.28
N LEU A 98 9.51 9.30 -0.31
CA LEU A 98 8.69 10.49 -0.03
C LEU A 98 7.93 10.38 1.31
N CYS A 99 7.63 9.17 1.77
CA CYS A 99 7.02 8.94 3.06
C CYS A 99 8.01 9.16 4.20
N SER A 100 7.56 9.87 5.20
CA SER A 100 8.23 9.96 6.50
C SER A 100 7.49 9.14 7.56
N LYS A 101 8.03 9.12 8.76
CA LYS A 101 7.34 8.62 9.94
C LYS A 101 5.98 9.30 10.21
N GLN A 102 5.77 10.53 9.71
CA GLN A 102 4.51 11.24 9.91
C GLN A 102 3.35 10.61 9.13
N GLU A 103 3.61 10.04 7.95
CA GLU A 103 2.59 9.42 7.11
C GLU A 103 2.27 7.99 7.54
N VAL A 104 3.27 7.17 7.84
CA VAL A 104 3.06 5.72 7.90
C VAL A 104 3.58 5.02 9.17
N ALA A 105 4.21 5.75 10.11
CA ALA A 105 4.77 5.11 11.30
C ALA A 105 3.70 4.40 12.14
N HIS A 106 4.04 3.16 12.52
CA HIS A 106 3.18 2.28 13.32
C HIS A 106 1.78 2.06 12.75
N LYS A 107 1.63 2.23 11.43
CA LYS A 107 0.41 1.83 10.71
C LYS A 107 0.59 0.44 10.12
N PRO A 108 -0.43 -0.43 10.24
CA PRO A 108 -0.37 -1.73 9.59
C PRO A 108 -0.52 -1.59 8.08
N ALA A 109 0.17 -2.46 7.34
CA ALA A 109 0.10 -2.51 5.90
C ALA A 109 -0.05 -3.94 5.38
N LEU A 110 -1.04 -4.17 4.52
CA LEU A 110 -1.22 -5.40 3.77
C LEU A 110 -0.46 -5.28 2.45
N ILE A 111 0.44 -6.23 2.19
CA ILE A 111 1.10 -6.37 0.89
C ILE A 111 0.22 -7.19 -0.04
N VAL A 112 -0.06 -6.64 -1.21
CA VAL A 112 -0.73 -7.33 -2.32
C VAL A 112 0.20 -7.27 -3.53
N THR A 113 0.71 -8.39 -4.00
CA THR A 113 1.57 -8.41 -5.18
C THR A 113 0.85 -8.93 -6.41
N VAL A 114 1.26 -8.46 -7.57
CA VAL A 114 0.57 -8.70 -8.84
C VAL A 114 1.58 -9.18 -9.88
N SER A 115 1.26 -10.30 -10.55
CA SER A 115 2.04 -10.85 -11.65
C SER A 115 1.13 -11.26 -12.81
N ALA A 116 1.54 -10.98 -14.03
CA ALA A 116 0.90 -11.53 -15.22
C ALA A 116 1.18 -13.03 -15.38
N GLY A 117 2.36 -13.49 -14.94
CA GLY A 117 2.75 -14.90 -15.01
C GLY A 117 2.29 -15.73 -13.80
N ALA A 118 2.47 -17.05 -13.95
CA ALA A 118 2.05 -18.04 -12.94
C ALA A 118 3.02 -18.18 -11.75
N THR A 119 4.23 -17.67 -11.83
CA THR A 119 5.29 -17.90 -10.81
C THR A 119 5.74 -16.63 -10.06
N GLY A 120 5.40 -15.44 -10.57
CA GLY A 120 5.82 -14.17 -9.98
C GLY A 120 5.09 -13.79 -8.69
N GLY A 121 5.45 -12.63 -8.15
CA GLY A 121 4.81 -11.99 -7.00
C GLY A 121 5.50 -12.21 -5.65
N ALA A 122 6.39 -13.18 -5.54
CA ALA A 122 7.07 -13.48 -4.27
C ALA A 122 8.21 -12.50 -3.95
N TYR A 123 8.99 -12.10 -4.96
CA TYR A 123 10.12 -11.19 -4.77
C TYR A 123 9.72 -9.82 -4.21
N PRO A 124 8.66 -9.15 -4.72
CA PRO A 124 8.21 -7.90 -4.13
C PRO A 124 7.75 -8.03 -2.68
N VAL A 125 7.18 -9.17 -2.27
CA VAL A 125 6.84 -9.40 -0.86
C VAL A 125 8.10 -9.39 0.00
N ALA A 126 9.13 -10.14 -0.41
CA ALA A 126 10.41 -10.20 0.30
C ALA A 126 11.09 -8.82 0.33
N GLU A 127 11.16 -8.14 -0.80
CA GLU A 127 11.80 -6.83 -0.91
C GLU A 127 11.12 -5.78 -0.03
N LEU A 128 9.79 -5.69 -0.03
CA LEU A 128 9.05 -4.76 0.83
C LEU A 128 9.29 -5.04 2.32
N ARG A 129 9.32 -6.32 2.72
CA ARG A 129 9.56 -6.71 4.12
C ARG A 129 10.96 -6.42 4.60
N THR A 130 11.95 -6.35 3.71
CA THR A 130 13.36 -6.13 4.07
C THR A 130 13.83 -4.68 3.88
N SER A 131 13.11 -3.83 3.17
CA SER A 131 13.63 -2.53 2.75
C SER A 131 12.87 -1.31 3.27
N SER A 132 11.57 -1.27 3.17
CA SER A 132 10.81 -0.02 3.30
C SER A 132 10.44 0.39 4.74
N TYR A 133 10.68 -0.44 5.74
CA TYR A 133 10.24 -0.21 7.12
C TYR A 133 11.20 0.64 7.97
N LYS A 134 12.50 0.65 7.66
CA LYS A 134 13.54 1.18 8.54
C LYS A 134 13.32 2.62 9.00
N ASN A 135 13.06 3.55 8.07
CA ASN A 135 12.87 4.97 8.40
C ASN A 135 11.40 5.38 8.45
N THR A 136 10.53 4.59 7.84
CA THR A 136 9.08 4.84 7.80
C THR A 136 8.35 4.28 9.01
N PHE A 137 8.91 3.26 9.67
CA PHE A 137 8.30 2.51 10.77
C PHE A 137 6.96 1.86 10.40
N ILE A 138 6.73 1.56 9.13
CA ILE A 138 5.54 0.86 8.65
C ILE A 138 5.51 -0.58 9.20
N CYS A 139 4.33 -1.08 9.60
CA CYS A 139 4.17 -2.41 10.17
C CYS A 139 3.49 -3.34 9.17
N TYR A 140 4.27 -4.12 8.40
CA TYR A 140 3.68 -5.11 7.50
C TYR A 140 3.02 -6.25 8.26
N LEU A 141 1.78 -6.60 7.85
CA LEU A 141 1.10 -7.79 8.36
C LEU A 141 1.92 -9.05 8.05
N PRO A 142 1.84 -10.10 8.89
CA PRO A 142 2.39 -11.40 8.53
C PRO A 142 1.70 -12.01 7.30
N GLU A 143 0.43 -11.66 7.06
CA GLU A 143 -0.33 -12.02 5.85
C GLU A 143 0.05 -11.14 4.66
N HIS A 144 -0.03 -11.74 3.46
CA HIS A 144 0.06 -11.04 2.18
C HIS A 144 -0.75 -11.79 1.13
N VAL A 145 -1.05 -11.13 0.01
CA VAL A 145 -1.77 -11.75 -1.11
C VAL A 145 -0.94 -11.66 -2.37
N ILE A 146 -0.69 -12.80 -3.03
CA ILE A 146 -0.02 -12.86 -4.33
C ILE A 146 -1.05 -13.20 -5.40
N ILE A 147 -1.24 -12.29 -6.35
CA ILE A 147 -2.20 -12.45 -7.46
C ILE A 147 -1.42 -12.75 -8.72
N ARG A 148 -1.41 -14.01 -9.12
CA ARG A 148 -0.80 -14.51 -10.35
C ARG A 148 -1.84 -14.60 -11.46
N ASN A 149 -1.40 -14.64 -12.71
CA ASN A 149 -2.29 -14.65 -13.89
C ASN A 149 -3.37 -13.57 -13.80
N VAL A 150 -2.99 -12.39 -13.33
CA VAL A 150 -3.92 -11.33 -12.92
C VAL A 150 -4.83 -10.83 -14.05
N GLU A 151 -4.45 -11.04 -15.29
CA GLU A 151 -5.27 -10.65 -16.46
C GLU A 151 -6.59 -11.43 -16.52
N SER A 152 -6.62 -12.65 -15.98
CA SER A 152 -7.82 -13.49 -15.90
C SER A 152 -8.63 -13.35 -14.61
N LEU A 153 -8.18 -12.53 -13.65
CA LEU A 153 -8.76 -12.42 -12.31
C LEU A 153 -9.25 -11.01 -12.03
N LEU A 154 -10.27 -10.89 -11.17
CA LEU A 154 -10.79 -9.62 -10.66
C LEU A 154 -11.24 -8.64 -11.78
N ASN A 155 -11.75 -9.19 -12.88
CA ASN A 155 -12.19 -8.40 -14.05
C ASN A 155 -13.65 -7.93 -13.91
N ASP A 156 -14.47 -8.67 -13.22
CA ASP A 156 -15.87 -8.35 -12.96
C ASP A 156 -16.09 -8.37 -11.44
N TRP A 157 -16.84 -7.42 -10.91
CA TRP A 157 -17.16 -7.40 -9.50
C TRP A 157 -18.20 -8.43 -9.12
N ASP A 158 -19.23 -8.54 -9.91
CA ASP A 158 -20.44 -9.30 -9.59
C ASP A 158 -20.34 -10.76 -10.05
N LYS A 159 -19.31 -11.10 -10.85
CA LYS A 159 -19.11 -12.44 -11.40
C LYS A 159 -17.69 -12.94 -11.17
N GLU A 160 -17.60 -14.09 -10.54
CA GLU A 160 -16.34 -14.83 -10.41
C GLU A 160 -16.00 -15.55 -11.72
N ALA A 161 -14.77 -15.39 -12.19
CA ALA A 161 -14.33 -15.96 -13.46
C ALA A 161 -14.08 -17.47 -13.39
N ASN A 162 -13.52 -17.92 -12.24
CA ASN A 162 -13.14 -19.33 -11.99
C ASN A 162 -12.77 -19.51 -10.51
N ASP A 163 -12.41 -20.75 -10.12
CA ASP A 163 -12.05 -21.09 -8.74
C ASP A 163 -10.84 -20.28 -8.21
N SER A 164 -9.89 -19.94 -9.08
CA SER A 164 -8.75 -19.09 -8.70
C SER A 164 -9.19 -17.66 -8.38
N ASP A 165 -10.13 -17.13 -9.14
CA ASP A 165 -10.71 -15.81 -8.89
C ASP A 165 -11.47 -15.79 -7.57
N SER A 166 -12.32 -16.81 -7.33
CA SER A 166 -13.03 -17.02 -6.07
C SER A 166 -12.07 -17.11 -4.88
N TYR A 167 -10.99 -17.86 -5.03
CA TYR A 167 -9.95 -17.99 -3.99
C TYR A 167 -9.28 -16.66 -3.69
N ILE A 168 -8.86 -15.91 -4.71
CA ILE A 168 -8.19 -14.61 -4.54
C ILE A 168 -9.12 -13.58 -3.88
N ARG A 169 -10.40 -13.56 -4.24
CA ARG A 169 -11.40 -12.69 -3.60
C ARG A 169 -11.51 -12.99 -2.10
N ARG A 170 -11.61 -14.26 -1.73
CA ARG A 170 -11.65 -14.67 -0.31
C ARG A 170 -10.35 -14.31 0.42
N ARG A 171 -9.18 -14.48 -0.21
CA ARG A 171 -7.88 -14.09 0.37
C ARG A 171 -7.75 -12.58 0.57
N LEU A 172 -8.19 -11.78 -0.39
CA LEU A 172 -8.22 -10.31 -0.26
C LEU A 172 -9.15 -9.89 0.88
N ARG A 173 -10.37 -10.41 0.92
CA ARG A 173 -11.32 -10.13 2.01
C ARG A 173 -10.76 -10.50 3.37
N HIS A 174 -10.17 -11.69 3.52
CA HIS A 174 -9.51 -12.12 4.75
C HIS A 174 -8.39 -11.15 5.16
N GLY A 175 -7.51 -10.80 4.23
CA GLY A 175 -6.43 -9.83 4.49
C GLY A 175 -6.94 -8.45 4.94
N LEU A 176 -8.04 -7.97 4.37
CA LEU A 176 -8.65 -6.69 4.74
C LEU A 176 -9.31 -6.74 6.13
N VAL A 177 -9.97 -7.84 6.50
CA VAL A 177 -10.53 -8.03 7.85
C VAL A 177 -9.41 -8.07 8.89
N LEU A 178 -8.31 -8.76 8.61
CA LEU A 178 -7.13 -8.74 9.48
C LEU A 178 -6.52 -7.33 9.56
N LEU A 179 -6.39 -6.65 8.43
CA LEU A 179 -5.85 -5.30 8.37
C LEU A 179 -6.68 -4.32 9.21
N GLU A 180 -8.00 -4.44 9.20
CA GLU A 180 -8.89 -3.67 10.09
C GLU A 180 -8.58 -3.93 11.55
N SER A 181 -8.43 -5.20 11.95
CA SER A 181 -8.14 -5.59 13.33
C SER A 181 -6.77 -5.06 13.79
N TYR A 182 -5.74 -5.19 12.96
CA TYR A 182 -4.42 -4.59 13.22
C TYR A 182 -4.48 -3.06 13.26
N GLY A 183 -5.30 -2.44 12.40
CA GLY A 183 -5.50 -0.99 12.38
C GLY A 183 -6.03 -0.46 13.71
N LYS A 184 -7.02 -1.14 14.27
CA LYS A 184 -7.59 -0.85 15.60
C LYS A 184 -6.56 -1.06 16.71
N ALA A 185 -5.83 -2.17 16.70
CA ALA A 185 -4.82 -2.49 17.70
C ALA A 185 -3.63 -1.52 17.67
N LEU A 186 -3.06 -1.26 16.49
CA LEU A 186 -1.92 -0.35 16.35
C LEU A 186 -2.31 1.13 16.51
N LYS A 187 -3.60 1.46 16.44
CA LYS A 187 -4.06 2.79 16.81
C LYS A 187 -3.75 3.07 18.28
N SER A 188 -3.95 2.11 19.18
CA SER A 188 -3.61 2.28 20.59
C SER A 188 -2.11 2.55 20.82
N VAL A 189 -1.23 1.94 20.01
CA VAL A 189 0.21 2.21 20.06
C VAL A 189 0.50 3.66 19.64
N ARG A 190 -0.13 4.13 18.55
CA ARG A 190 0.05 5.52 18.09
C ARG A 190 -0.50 6.54 19.09
N ASP A 191 -1.66 6.27 19.68
CA ASP A 191 -2.30 7.15 20.65
C ASP A 191 -1.51 7.21 21.99
N ALA A 192 -0.89 6.10 22.40
CA ALA A 192 -0.04 6.04 23.59
C ALA A 192 1.26 6.85 23.45
N ASN A 193 1.69 7.13 22.21
CA ASN A 193 2.86 7.96 21.89
C ASN A 193 4.12 7.58 22.68
N VAL A 194 4.38 6.26 22.78
CA VAL A 194 5.51 5.70 23.55
C VAL A 194 6.85 5.72 22.80
N PHE A 195 6.85 6.20 21.58
CA PHE A 195 8.05 6.28 20.71
C PHE A 195 8.66 7.68 20.74
N ASP A 196 9.98 7.74 20.77
CA ASP A 196 10.76 8.99 20.73
C ASP A 196 11.51 9.08 19.40
N PHE A 197 10.88 9.69 18.38
CA PHE A 197 11.52 9.91 17.08
C PHE A 197 12.62 10.98 17.09
N LYS A 198 12.79 11.72 18.19
CA LYS A 198 13.89 12.67 18.33
C LYS A 198 15.15 11.96 18.77
N ALA A 199 15.04 11.10 19.78
CA ALA A 199 16.16 10.31 20.26
C ALA A 199 16.50 9.14 19.31
N TYR A 200 15.46 8.53 18.69
CA TYR A 200 15.59 7.35 17.80
C TYR A 200 14.97 7.64 16.44
N PRO A 201 15.62 8.47 15.59
CA PRO A 201 15.02 8.91 14.33
C PRO A 201 14.94 7.82 13.26
N HIS A 202 15.69 6.73 13.42
CA HIS A 202 15.77 5.63 12.49
C HIS A 202 15.46 4.31 13.18
N GLY A 203 14.60 3.49 12.56
CA GLY A 203 14.34 2.13 12.98
C GLY A 203 15.50 1.21 12.56
N MET A 204 16.19 0.65 13.53
CA MET A 204 17.30 -0.31 13.30
C MET A 204 16.92 -1.69 13.78
#